data_6dc53d22c93b32d146193d2cd98dc53a
#
_entry.id   6dc53d22c93b32d146193d2cd98dc53a
#
_cell.length_a   1.000
_cell.length_b   1.000
_cell.length_c   1.000
_cell.angle_alpha   90.00
_cell.angle_beta   90.00
_cell.angle_gamma   90.00
#
_symmetry.space_group_name_H-M   'P 1'
#
loop_
_entity.id
_entity.type
_entity.pdbx_description
1 polymer ?
#
loop_
_entity_poly.entity_id
_entity_poly.type
_entity_poly.pdbx_seq_one_letter_code
_entity_poly.pdbx_strand_id
1 'polypeptide(L)'
;MVFMLHGWMDVSASFQFIVDALGSGWHVIAPDWRGFGRTEWRGDAYWFPDYLGDLDAILTACSPGQPVNLVGHSLGGNVACVYAGVRPARVRRLVALDAFGLADTVPEQAPGRLEKWLSDLAAPAAFRRYPDLDALAGRLQLDNPRLSIEKARFIATHLGEADAGGEIRMAGDPAHKRVNPILYRRAEALACWRRVSAPTLWVEPDMPALRHRLGVDDDAHAEARAAFRDFREIRVPDSGHNLHHDQPGEVARIIETFLRSKES
;
A
#
# COMPACT_ATOMS: atom_id res chain seq x y z
N MET A 1 -9.64 -14.67 -8.94
CA MET A 1 -8.27 -14.36 -8.48
C MET A 1 -8.26 -12.95 -7.92
N VAL A 2 -7.60 -12.73 -6.81
CA VAL A 2 -7.44 -11.43 -6.12
C VAL A 2 -5.97 -11.20 -5.85
N PHE A 3 -5.44 -10.04 -6.24
CA PHE A 3 -4.09 -9.61 -5.87
C PHE A 3 -4.20 -8.62 -4.72
N MET A 4 -3.44 -8.86 -3.63
CA MET A 4 -3.37 -8.00 -2.46
C MET A 4 -2.00 -7.33 -2.40
N LEU A 5 -1.98 -5.99 -2.40
CA LEU A 5 -0.82 -5.15 -2.61
C LEU A 5 -0.55 -4.31 -1.36
N HIS A 6 0.55 -4.61 -0.65
CA HIS A 6 0.85 -4.01 0.66
C HIS A 6 1.32 -2.55 0.60
N GLY A 7 1.31 -1.89 1.74
CA GLY A 7 1.74 -0.51 1.93
C GLY A 7 3.26 -0.34 1.97
N TRP A 8 3.71 0.91 2.06
CA TRP A 8 5.12 1.22 2.27
C TRP A 8 5.57 0.78 3.66
N MET A 9 6.75 0.19 3.76
CA MET A 9 7.31 -0.38 4.99
C MET A 9 6.46 -1.49 5.60
N ASP A 10 5.83 -2.28 4.74
CA ASP A 10 5.00 -3.41 5.10
C ASP A 10 5.40 -4.65 4.26
N VAL A 11 4.73 -5.76 4.46
CA VAL A 11 4.93 -7.03 3.75
C VAL A 11 3.59 -7.68 3.41
N SER A 12 3.60 -8.58 2.44
CA SER A 12 2.41 -9.31 1.99
C SER A 12 1.68 -10.06 3.12
N ALA A 13 2.44 -10.57 4.10
CA ALA A 13 1.90 -11.29 5.24
C ALA A 13 0.95 -10.45 6.11
N SER A 14 0.98 -9.13 6.03
CA SER A 14 0.06 -8.25 6.75
C SER A 14 -1.41 -8.43 6.32
N PHE A 15 -1.65 -8.97 5.12
CA PHE A 15 -2.99 -9.34 4.66
C PHE A 15 -3.53 -10.66 5.24
N GLN A 16 -2.72 -11.44 5.98
CA GLN A 16 -3.15 -12.75 6.48
C GLN A 16 -4.46 -12.67 7.26
N PHE A 17 -4.64 -11.63 8.08
CA PHE A 17 -5.86 -11.48 8.89
C PHE A 17 -7.12 -11.25 8.04
N ILE A 18 -7.00 -10.59 6.88
CA ILE A 18 -8.11 -10.50 5.91
C ILE A 18 -8.31 -11.85 5.24
N VAL A 19 -7.23 -12.50 4.80
CA VAL A 19 -7.31 -13.79 4.11
C VAL A 19 -7.98 -14.84 4.97
N ASP A 20 -7.66 -14.90 6.28
CA ASP A 20 -8.27 -15.83 7.24
C ASP A 20 -9.77 -15.55 7.45
N ALA A 21 -10.20 -14.30 7.25
CA ALA A 21 -11.59 -13.89 7.40
C ALA A 21 -12.41 -13.97 6.09
N LEU A 22 -11.77 -14.17 4.93
CA LEU A 22 -12.46 -14.38 3.66
C LEU A 22 -13.16 -15.73 3.64
N GLY A 23 -14.32 -15.78 3.00
CA GLY A 23 -14.99 -17.04 2.69
C GLY A 23 -14.19 -17.92 1.74
N SER A 24 -14.64 -19.16 1.54
CA SER A 24 -13.98 -20.11 0.63
C SER A 24 -14.08 -19.70 -0.83
N GLY A 25 -13.15 -20.20 -1.64
CA GLY A 25 -13.18 -20.07 -3.09
C GLY A 25 -12.38 -18.88 -3.65
N TRP A 26 -11.64 -18.16 -2.82
CA TRP A 26 -10.73 -17.13 -3.28
C TRP A 26 -9.34 -17.69 -3.58
N HIS A 27 -8.79 -17.34 -4.74
CA HIS A 27 -7.38 -17.51 -5.03
C HIS A 27 -6.71 -16.16 -4.84
N VAL A 28 -5.97 -16.03 -3.74
CA VAL A 28 -5.28 -14.79 -3.33
C VAL A 28 -3.81 -14.89 -3.67
N ILE A 29 -3.27 -13.84 -4.27
CA ILE A 29 -1.84 -13.65 -4.52
C ILE A 29 -1.44 -12.33 -3.87
N ALA A 30 -0.52 -12.37 -2.93
CA ALA A 30 0.01 -11.21 -2.24
C ALA A 30 1.54 -11.19 -2.38
N PRO A 31 2.09 -10.40 -3.32
CA PRO A 31 3.54 -10.26 -3.47
C PRO A 31 4.10 -9.31 -2.42
N ASP A 32 5.35 -9.54 -2.02
CA ASP A 32 6.17 -8.47 -1.44
C ASP A 32 6.69 -7.59 -2.57
N TRP A 33 6.50 -6.28 -2.46
CA TRP A 33 7.07 -5.33 -3.41
C TRP A 33 8.60 -5.40 -3.43
N ARG A 34 9.22 -4.99 -4.56
CA ARG A 34 10.67 -4.90 -4.68
C ARG A 34 11.30 -4.23 -3.46
N GLY A 35 12.32 -4.83 -2.90
CA GLY A 35 13.05 -4.32 -1.75
C GLY A 35 12.29 -4.36 -0.43
N PHE A 36 11.17 -5.09 -0.34
CA PHE A 36 10.46 -5.40 0.91
C PHE A 36 10.37 -6.90 1.14
N GLY A 37 10.28 -7.29 2.40
CA GLY A 37 10.07 -8.67 2.80
C GLY A 37 11.10 -9.62 2.20
N ARG A 38 10.62 -10.60 1.45
CA ARG A 38 11.45 -11.66 0.82
C ARG A 38 11.78 -11.39 -0.64
N THR A 39 11.29 -10.28 -1.21
CA THR A 39 11.60 -9.93 -2.60
C THR A 39 12.99 -9.30 -2.69
N GLU A 40 13.77 -9.78 -3.66
CA GLU A 40 15.12 -9.27 -3.93
C GLU A 40 15.11 -7.76 -4.20
N TRP A 41 16.21 -7.13 -3.89
CA TRP A 41 16.44 -5.71 -4.08
C TRP A 41 17.76 -5.47 -4.80
N ARG A 42 17.86 -4.34 -5.47
CA ARG A 42 19.09 -3.96 -6.18
C ARG A 42 19.81 -2.76 -5.59
N GLY A 43 19.28 -2.22 -4.49
CA GLY A 43 20.01 -1.29 -3.61
C GLY A 43 20.12 0.16 -4.04
N ASP A 44 19.60 0.59 -5.20
CA ASP A 44 19.92 1.92 -5.71
C ASP A 44 18.84 2.96 -5.47
N ALA A 45 17.62 2.71 -5.93
CA ALA A 45 16.49 3.63 -5.82
C ALA A 45 15.17 2.88 -5.98
N TYR A 46 14.11 3.45 -5.39
CA TYR A 46 12.75 2.94 -5.49
C TYR A 46 11.85 4.08 -5.91
N TRP A 47 11.38 4.03 -7.14
CA TRP A 47 10.56 5.06 -7.72
C TRP A 47 9.16 4.53 -7.94
N PHE A 48 8.15 5.40 -7.78
CA PHE A 48 6.76 4.96 -7.90
C PHE A 48 6.45 4.22 -9.23
N PRO A 49 6.97 4.64 -10.41
CA PRO A 49 6.76 3.90 -11.65
C PRO A 49 7.30 2.47 -11.66
N ASP A 50 8.30 2.16 -10.84
CA ASP A 50 8.84 0.80 -10.74
C ASP A 50 7.80 -0.19 -10.25
N TYR A 51 6.96 0.21 -9.29
CA TYR A 51 5.88 -0.64 -8.77
C TYR A 51 4.79 -0.90 -9.81
N LEU A 52 4.57 0.05 -10.75
CA LEU A 52 3.65 -0.19 -11.88
C LEU A 52 4.20 -1.25 -12.82
N GLY A 53 5.51 -1.21 -13.11
CA GLY A 53 6.21 -2.21 -13.91
C GLY A 53 6.18 -3.58 -13.24
N ASP A 54 6.42 -3.65 -11.92
CA ASP A 54 6.34 -4.89 -11.16
C ASP A 54 4.94 -5.47 -11.19
N LEU A 55 3.92 -4.66 -10.95
CA LEU A 55 2.52 -5.12 -11.01
C LEU A 55 2.18 -5.67 -12.38
N ASP A 56 2.55 -4.98 -13.47
CA ASP A 56 2.29 -5.44 -14.85
C ASP A 56 2.98 -6.79 -15.12
N ALA A 57 4.21 -6.97 -14.65
CA ALA A 57 4.96 -8.22 -14.78
C ALA A 57 4.32 -9.35 -13.97
N ILE A 58 3.96 -9.11 -12.69
CA ILE A 58 3.29 -10.08 -11.82
C ILE A 58 1.95 -10.51 -12.43
N LEU A 59 1.13 -9.56 -12.89
CA LEU A 59 -0.16 -9.87 -13.51
C LEU A 59 0.02 -10.64 -14.82
N THR A 60 1.06 -10.32 -15.59
CA THR A 60 1.36 -11.04 -16.83
C THR A 60 1.77 -12.49 -16.56
N ALA A 61 2.56 -12.73 -15.52
CA ALA A 61 2.99 -14.07 -15.13
C ALA A 61 1.87 -14.91 -14.52
N CYS A 62 1.06 -14.31 -13.61
CA CYS A 62 0.09 -15.04 -12.81
C CYS A 62 -1.31 -15.11 -13.44
N SER A 63 -1.66 -14.18 -14.32
CA SER A 63 -2.97 -14.08 -14.98
C SER A 63 -2.83 -13.52 -16.40
N PRO A 64 -2.17 -14.25 -17.31
CA PRO A 64 -1.90 -13.77 -18.66
C PRO A 64 -3.20 -13.42 -19.40
N GLY A 65 -3.31 -12.15 -19.80
CA GLY A 65 -4.42 -11.65 -20.62
C GLY A 65 -5.80 -11.55 -19.93
N GLN A 66 -5.95 -12.01 -18.69
CA GLN A 66 -7.23 -11.99 -17.99
C GLN A 66 -7.31 -10.81 -17.01
N PRO A 67 -8.47 -10.13 -16.90
CA PRO A 67 -8.67 -9.11 -15.89
C PRO A 67 -8.77 -9.74 -14.49
N VAL A 68 -8.17 -9.05 -13.52
CA VAL A 68 -8.07 -9.49 -12.12
C VAL A 68 -8.73 -8.50 -11.17
N ASN A 69 -9.00 -8.94 -9.94
CA ASN A 69 -9.38 -8.06 -8.85
C ASN A 69 -8.11 -7.57 -8.14
N LEU A 70 -8.01 -6.27 -7.91
CA LEU A 70 -6.94 -5.65 -7.16
C LEU A 70 -7.47 -5.14 -5.82
N VAL A 71 -6.77 -5.45 -4.75
CA VAL A 71 -6.96 -4.91 -3.39
C VAL A 71 -5.63 -4.32 -2.96
N GLY A 72 -5.54 -3.04 -2.74
CA GLY A 72 -4.29 -2.40 -2.36
C GLY A 72 -4.44 -1.54 -1.11
N HIS A 73 -3.48 -1.64 -0.20
CA HIS A 73 -3.39 -0.80 0.98
C HIS A 73 -2.35 0.32 0.76
N SER A 74 -2.69 1.55 1.11
CA SER A 74 -1.75 2.68 1.13
C SER A 74 -0.97 2.80 -0.19
N LEU A 75 0.37 2.62 -0.19
CA LEU A 75 1.19 2.57 -1.41
C LEU A 75 0.61 1.60 -2.45
N GLY A 76 0.30 0.36 -2.04
CA GLY A 76 -0.25 -0.66 -2.93
C GLY A 76 -1.60 -0.26 -3.53
N GLY A 77 -2.43 0.46 -2.78
CA GLY A 77 -3.68 1.03 -3.27
C GLY A 77 -3.46 2.16 -4.28
N ASN A 78 -2.50 3.05 -4.02
CA ASN A 78 -2.14 4.10 -4.97
C ASN A 78 -1.56 3.53 -6.27
N VAL A 79 -0.72 2.49 -6.19
CA VAL A 79 -0.20 1.76 -7.37
C VAL A 79 -1.37 1.12 -8.14
N ALA A 80 -2.28 0.43 -7.45
CA ALA A 80 -3.44 -0.21 -8.08
C ALA A 80 -4.36 0.79 -8.79
N CYS A 81 -4.61 1.96 -8.17
CA CYS A 81 -5.44 3.03 -8.76
C CYS A 81 -4.81 3.60 -10.04
N VAL A 82 -3.50 3.88 -10.03
CA VAL A 82 -2.80 4.37 -11.22
C VAL A 82 -2.73 3.28 -12.29
N TYR A 83 -2.39 2.05 -11.91
CA TYR A 83 -2.34 0.92 -12.84
C TYR A 83 -3.69 0.66 -13.54
N ALA A 84 -4.79 0.71 -12.79
CA ALA A 84 -6.14 0.52 -13.35
C ALA A 84 -6.49 1.58 -14.42
N GLY A 85 -5.97 2.80 -14.31
CA GLY A 85 -6.13 3.83 -15.34
C GLY A 85 -5.20 3.67 -16.53
N VAL A 86 -4.01 3.10 -16.33
CA VAL A 86 -3.02 2.85 -17.40
C VAL A 86 -3.37 1.57 -18.19
N ARG A 87 -3.87 0.54 -17.52
CA ARG A 87 -4.24 -0.78 -18.07
C ARG A 87 -5.68 -1.16 -17.72
N PRO A 88 -6.71 -0.38 -18.10
CA PRO A 88 -8.09 -0.60 -17.64
C PRO A 88 -8.62 -2.00 -17.98
N ALA A 89 -8.24 -2.56 -19.11
CA ALA A 89 -8.66 -3.93 -19.50
C ALA A 89 -8.07 -5.05 -18.60
N ARG A 90 -7.09 -4.74 -17.76
CA ARG A 90 -6.46 -5.71 -16.86
C ARG A 90 -7.11 -5.77 -15.48
N VAL A 91 -8.00 -4.85 -15.16
CA VAL A 91 -8.62 -4.73 -13.84
C VAL A 91 -10.12 -4.96 -13.95
N ARG A 92 -10.61 -5.98 -13.25
CA ARG A 92 -12.04 -6.30 -13.16
C ARG A 92 -12.72 -5.44 -12.09
N ARG A 93 -12.13 -5.37 -10.90
CA ARG A 93 -12.59 -4.57 -9.76
C ARG A 93 -11.39 -4.07 -8.98
N LEU A 94 -11.52 -2.88 -8.42
CA LEU A 94 -10.48 -2.21 -7.67
C LEU A 94 -10.98 -1.89 -6.27
N VAL A 95 -10.21 -2.30 -5.25
CA VAL A 95 -10.42 -1.92 -3.85
C VAL A 95 -9.18 -1.20 -3.35
N ALA A 96 -9.34 0.01 -2.87
CA ALA A 96 -8.28 0.81 -2.27
C ALA A 96 -8.54 0.98 -0.76
N LEU A 97 -7.62 0.49 0.06
CA LEU A 97 -7.68 0.57 1.52
C LEU A 97 -6.82 1.75 1.97
N ASP A 98 -7.46 2.82 2.43
CA ASP A 98 -6.84 4.10 2.86
C ASP A 98 -5.75 4.59 1.89
N ALA A 99 -6.11 4.67 0.60
CA ALA A 99 -5.22 5.05 -0.50
C ALA A 99 -5.84 6.15 -1.36
N PHE A 100 -5.49 7.38 -1.06
CA PHE A 100 -6.10 8.62 -1.56
C PHE A 100 -5.12 9.53 -2.33
N GLY A 101 -3.94 9.00 -2.66
CA GLY A 101 -2.84 9.78 -3.26
C GLY A 101 -2.03 10.55 -2.21
N LEU A 102 -1.32 11.56 -2.69
CA LEU A 102 -0.54 12.48 -1.86
C LEU A 102 -1.01 13.92 -2.13
N ALA A 103 -0.62 14.84 -1.26
CA ALA A 103 -0.73 16.26 -1.53
C ALA A 103 0.07 16.63 -2.79
N ASP A 104 -0.44 17.58 -3.55
CA ASP A 104 0.28 18.09 -4.71
C ASP A 104 1.58 18.80 -4.28
N THR A 105 2.51 18.91 -5.19
CA THR A 105 3.76 19.65 -4.98
C THR A 105 3.88 20.77 -5.99
N VAL A 106 4.62 21.81 -5.62
CA VAL A 106 4.87 22.96 -6.48
C VAL A 106 6.34 23.00 -6.94
N PRO A 107 6.64 23.56 -8.12
CA PRO A 107 8.00 23.57 -8.68
C PRO A 107 9.06 24.15 -7.74
N GLU A 108 8.69 25.10 -6.89
CA GLU A 108 9.58 25.76 -5.94
C GLU A 108 10.13 24.82 -4.86
N GLN A 109 9.49 23.66 -4.66
CA GLN A 109 9.96 22.61 -3.75
C GLN A 109 11.10 21.76 -4.35
N ALA A 110 11.33 21.82 -5.68
CA ALA A 110 12.31 20.97 -6.35
C ALA A 110 13.75 21.18 -5.85
N PRO A 111 14.27 22.40 -5.67
CA PRO A 111 15.64 22.58 -5.17
C PRO A 111 15.90 21.93 -3.83
N GLY A 112 15.03 22.18 -2.84
CA GLY A 112 15.17 21.58 -1.51
C GLY A 112 14.98 20.07 -1.50
N ARG A 113 14.11 19.54 -2.36
CA ARG A 113 13.94 18.08 -2.51
C ARG A 113 15.18 17.43 -3.11
N LEU A 114 15.80 18.04 -4.13
CA LEU A 114 17.02 17.53 -4.75
C LEU A 114 18.22 17.62 -3.79
N GLU A 115 18.32 18.72 -3.02
CA GLU A 115 19.34 18.86 -1.98
C GLU A 115 19.21 17.74 -0.92
N LYS A 116 17.99 17.50 -0.45
CA LYS A 116 17.71 16.41 0.50
C LYS A 116 18.06 15.05 -0.10
N TRP A 117 17.70 14.81 -1.36
CA TRP A 117 18.03 13.54 -2.03
C TRP A 117 19.53 13.33 -2.17
N LEU A 118 20.29 14.36 -2.56
CA LEU A 118 21.75 14.28 -2.63
C LEU A 118 22.37 14.00 -1.25
N SER A 119 21.82 14.61 -0.20
CA SER A 119 22.24 14.35 1.18
C SER A 119 21.94 12.92 1.61
N ASP A 120 20.76 12.38 1.22
CA ASP A 120 20.37 11.00 1.50
C ASP A 120 21.24 9.97 0.74
N LEU A 121 21.74 10.32 -0.46
CA LEU A 121 22.68 9.48 -1.19
C LEU A 121 24.05 9.41 -0.52
N ALA A 122 24.50 10.52 0.06
CA ALA A 122 25.78 10.60 0.75
C ALA A 122 25.76 9.91 2.13
N ALA A 123 24.57 9.70 2.71
CA ALA A 123 24.42 9.06 4.01
C ALA A 123 24.02 7.58 3.85
N PRO A 124 24.63 6.65 4.61
CA PRO A 124 24.20 5.26 4.59
C PRO A 124 22.77 5.15 5.13
N ALA A 125 21.87 4.62 4.31
CA ALA A 125 20.53 4.30 4.76
C ALA A 125 20.57 3.08 5.70
N ALA A 126 19.85 3.14 6.81
CA ALA A 126 19.77 2.05 7.77
C ALA A 126 18.38 1.95 8.40
N PHE A 127 17.98 0.73 8.72
CA PHE A 127 16.85 0.48 9.59
C PHE A 127 17.28 0.48 11.05
N ARG A 128 16.33 0.81 11.93
CA ARG A 128 16.50 0.62 13.36
C ARG A 128 16.67 -0.87 13.66
N ARG A 129 17.53 -1.18 14.60
CA ARG A 129 17.73 -2.53 15.13
C ARG A 129 16.96 -2.72 16.42
N TYR A 130 16.55 -3.95 16.65
CA TYR A 130 15.80 -4.40 17.83
C TYR A 130 16.48 -5.63 18.40
N PRO A 131 16.52 -5.80 19.72
CA PRO A 131 17.18 -6.95 20.33
C PRO A 131 16.51 -8.28 19.93
N ASP A 132 15.21 -8.28 19.70
CA ASP A 132 14.41 -9.45 19.35
C ASP A 132 13.11 -9.07 18.62
N LEU A 133 12.33 -10.07 18.21
CA LEU A 133 11.04 -9.89 17.54
C LEU A 133 9.97 -9.29 18.47
N ASP A 134 10.03 -9.52 19.77
CA ASP A 134 9.09 -8.93 20.73
C ASP A 134 9.28 -7.41 20.84
N ALA A 135 10.53 -6.95 20.79
CA ALA A 135 10.83 -5.52 20.74
C ALA A 135 10.33 -4.86 19.42
N LEU A 136 10.44 -5.56 18.29
CA LEU A 136 9.84 -5.11 17.02
C LEU A 136 8.31 -5.11 17.12
N ALA A 137 7.69 -6.16 17.67
CA ALA A 137 6.25 -6.23 17.89
C ALA A 137 5.74 -5.09 18.78
N GLY A 138 6.44 -4.80 19.87
CA GLY A 138 6.15 -3.66 20.73
C GLY A 138 6.24 -2.31 19.98
N ARG A 139 7.20 -2.18 19.05
CA ARG A 139 7.28 -0.99 18.20
C ARG A 139 6.07 -0.87 17.26
N LEU A 140 5.62 -1.98 16.67
CA LEU A 140 4.42 -2.00 15.82
C LEU A 140 3.17 -1.58 16.58
N GLN A 141 3.04 -1.99 17.86
CA GLN A 141 1.93 -1.55 18.72
C GLN A 141 1.99 -0.05 19.08
N LEU A 142 3.19 0.52 19.23
CA LEU A 142 3.33 1.97 19.43
C LEU A 142 2.90 2.76 18.19
N ASP A 143 3.15 2.22 17.00
CA ASP A 143 2.72 2.84 15.74
C ASP A 143 1.23 2.61 15.44
N ASN A 144 0.68 1.49 15.91
CA ASN A 144 -0.74 1.17 15.85
C ASN A 144 -1.25 0.61 17.20
N PRO A 145 -1.74 1.46 18.12
CA PRO A 145 -2.21 1.03 19.44
C PRO A 145 -3.41 0.07 19.44
N ARG A 146 -4.09 -0.12 18.29
CA ARG A 146 -5.19 -1.07 18.13
C ARG A 146 -4.70 -2.48 17.81
N LEU A 147 -3.45 -2.62 17.42
CA LEU A 147 -2.88 -3.90 17.05
C LEU A 147 -2.69 -4.78 18.30
N SER A 148 -3.35 -5.94 18.35
CA SER A 148 -3.13 -6.89 19.47
C SER A 148 -1.70 -7.42 19.46
N ILE A 149 -1.20 -7.87 20.61
CA ILE A 149 0.18 -8.39 20.73
C ILE A 149 0.39 -9.62 19.84
N GLU A 150 -0.62 -10.47 19.71
CA GLU A 150 -0.57 -11.67 18.87
C GLU A 150 -0.38 -11.30 17.40
N LYS A 151 -1.17 -10.35 16.91
CA LYS A 151 -1.05 -9.83 15.55
C LYS A 151 0.29 -9.11 15.34
N ALA A 152 0.73 -8.31 16.33
CA ALA A 152 2.01 -7.62 16.27
C ALA A 152 3.19 -8.59 16.17
N ARG A 153 3.19 -9.68 16.94
CA ARG A 153 4.20 -10.74 16.88
C ARG A 153 4.17 -11.47 15.53
N PHE A 154 2.97 -11.79 15.02
CA PHE A 154 2.84 -12.38 13.69
C PHE A 154 3.46 -11.47 12.62
N ILE A 155 3.10 -10.20 12.59
CA ILE A 155 3.68 -9.24 11.62
C ILE A 155 5.20 -9.14 11.83
N ALA A 156 5.68 -9.01 13.08
CA ALA A 156 7.11 -8.90 13.38
C ALA A 156 7.91 -10.10 12.86
N THR A 157 7.35 -11.32 12.91
CA THR A 157 7.98 -12.55 12.39
C THR A 157 8.19 -12.49 10.86
N HIS A 158 7.31 -11.80 10.14
CA HIS A 158 7.40 -11.69 8.68
C HIS A 158 8.10 -10.42 8.20
N LEU A 159 8.00 -9.35 8.99
CA LEU A 159 8.60 -8.06 8.71
C LEU A 159 10.05 -7.96 9.21
N GLY A 160 10.44 -8.80 10.17
CA GLY A 160 11.76 -8.80 10.79
C GLY A 160 12.69 -9.85 10.18
N GLU A 161 13.96 -9.52 10.11
CA GLU A 161 15.03 -10.47 9.81
C GLU A 161 16.20 -10.25 10.78
N ALA A 162 16.87 -11.35 11.18
CA ALA A 162 18.07 -11.27 11.99
C ALA A 162 19.27 -10.86 11.13
N ASP A 163 20.04 -9.88 11.61
CA ASP A 163 21.34 -9.56 11.03
C ASP A 163 22.45 -10.53 11.51
N ALA A 164 23.66 -10.34 11.02
CA ALA A 164 24.80 -11.18 11.39
C ALA A 164 25.15 -11.14 12.90
N GLY A 165 24.72 -10.12 13.62
CA GLY A 165 24.88 -10.00 15.09
C GLY A 165 23.71 -10.60 15.87
N GLY A 166 22.68 -11.09 15.20
CA GLY A 166 21.46 -11.64 15.81
C GLY A 166 20.43 -10.59 16.21
N GLU A 167 20.68 -9.29 15.94
CA GLU A 167 19.69 -8.25 16.13
C GLU A 167 18.66 -8.27 15.00
N ILE A 168 17.41 -7.94 15.31
CA ILE A 168 16.32 -7.88 14.35
C ILE A 168 16.29 -6.49 13.69
N ARG A 169 16.17 -6.47 12.38
CA ARG A 169 15.85 -5.28 11.58
C ARG A 169 14.66 -5.57 10.66
N MET A 170 14.07 -4.54 10.06
CA MET A 170 13.06 -4.76 9.02
C MET A 170 13.69 -5.48 7.82
N ALA A 171 13.01 -6.52 7.34
CA ALA A 171 13.35 -7.20 6.10
C ALA A 171 13.06 -6.28 4.93
N GLY A 172 14.11 -5.84 4.27
CA GLY A 172 14.00 -4.94 3.13
C GLY A 172 15.20 -4.03 2.97
N ASP A 173 15.18 -3.21 1.92
CA ASP A 173 16.24 -2.26 1.62
C ASP A 173 16.00 -0.91 2.33
N PRO A 174 16.90 -0.46 3.21
CA PRO A 174 16.77 0.84 3.85
C PRO A 174 16.80 2.02 2.86
N ALA A 175 17.22 1.83 1.61
CA ALA A 175 17.15 2.85 0.57
C ALA A 175 15.71 3.35 0.30
N HIS A 176 14.67 2.58 0.69
CA HIS A 176 13.27 3.04 0.70
C HIS A 176 13.03 4.31 1.55
N LYS A 177 13.92 4.61 2.51
CA LYS A 177 13.84 5.83 3.32
C LYS A 177 14.34 7.08 2.62
N ARG A 178 15.06 6.94 1.52
CA ARG A 178 15.55 8.09 0.75
C ARG A 178 14.37 8.84 0.16
N VAL A 179 14.44 10.16 0.17
CA VAL A 179 13.39 10.97 -0.45
C VAL A 179 13.40 10.71 -1.97
N ASN A 180 12.22 10.57 -2.57
CA ASN A 180 12.12 10.51 -4.02
C ASN A 180 12.48 11.90 -4.60
N PRO A 181 13.46 12.01 -5.54
CA PRO A 181 13.85 13.29 -6.12
C PRO A 181 12.77 13.91 -7.02
N ILE A 182 11.85 13.09 -7.53
CA ILE A 182 10.77 13.54 -8.40
C ILE A 182 9.63 14.11 -7.55
N LEU A 183 9.18 15.30 -7.89
CA LEU A 183 8.01 15.90 -7.28
C LEU A 183 6.74 15.09 -7.64
N TYR A 184 5.88 14.89 -6.65
CA TYR A 184 4.58 14.27 -6.91
C TYR A 184 3.66 15.29 -7.59
N ARG A 185 3.06 14.88 -8.70
CA ARG A 185 2.08 15.69 -9.43
C ARG A 185 0.70 15.04 -9.31
N ARG A 186 -0.14 15.62 -8.47
CA ARG A 186 -1.49 15.11 -8.24
C ARG A 186 -2.31 15.07 -9.53
N ALA A 187 -2.16 16.08 -10.40
CA ALA A 187 -2.86 16.13 -11.68
C ALA A 187 -2.57 14.92 -12.58
N GLU A 188 -1.36 14.37 -12.54
CA GLU A 188 -0.99 13.16 -13.29
C GLU A 188 -1.69 11.92 -12.73
N ALA A 189 -1.77 11.77 -11.41
CA ALA A 189 -2.52 10.70 -10.77
C ALA A 189 -4.02 10.77 -11.12
N LEU A 190 -4.62 11.96 -11.01
CA LEU A 190 -6.02 12.19 -11.38
C LEU A 190 -6.29 11.89 -12.85
N ALA A 191 -5.36 12.22 -13.76
CA ALA A 191 -5.49 11.88 -15.18
C ALA A 191 -5.54 10.37 -15.41
N CYS A 192 -4.75 9.59 -14.65
CA CYS A 192 -4.84 8.13 -14.66
C CYS A 192 -6.18 7.65 -14.10
N TRP A 193 -6.61 8.14 -12.93
CA TRP A 193 -7.83 7.70 -12.25
C TRP A 193 -9.09 7.97 -13.08
N ARG A 194 -9.15 9.08 -13.83
CA ARG A 194 -10.26 9.36 -14.78
C ARG A 194 -10.42 8.32 -15.89
N ARG A 195 -9.39 7.52 -16.12
CA ARG A 195 -9.41 6.43 -17.13
C ARG A 195 -9.79 5.07 -16.54
N VAL A 196 -9.93 4.95 -15.21
CA VAL A 196 -10.35 3.72 -14.57
C VAL A 196 -11.76 3.37 -15.02
N SER A 197 -11.93 2.21 -15.64
CA SER A 197 -13.22 1.68 -16.07
C SER A 197 -13.77 0.63 -15.10
N ALA A 198 -12.92 0.07 -14.26
CA ALA A 198 -13.34 -0.93 -13.27
C ALA A 198 -14.17 -0.27 -12.16
N PRO A 199 -15.25 -0.94 -11.68
CA PRO A 199 -15.89 -0.56 -10.44
C PRO A 199 -14.86 -0.43 -9.32
N THR A 200 -14.89 0.69 -8.61
CA THR A 200 -13.89 1.06 -7.61
C THR A 200 -14.54 1.25 -6.25
N LEU A 201 -13.97 0.64 -5.23
CA LEU A 201 -14.33 0.81 -3.84
C LEU A 201 -13.15 1.39 -3.06
N TRP A 202 -13.35 2.53 -2.41
CA TRP A 202 -12.46 2.99 -1.35
C TRP A 202 -13.00 2.56 0.00
N VAL A 203 -12.12 1.98 0.79
CA VAL A 203 -12.38 1.62 2.18
C VAL A 203 -11.50 2.50 3.05
N GLU A 204 -12.11 3.37 3.81
CA GLU A 204 -11.42 4.36 4.62
C GLU A 204 -11.59 4.09 6.11
N PRO A 205 -10.61 4.46 6.95
CA PRO A 205 -10.79 4.45 8.39
C PRO A 205 -11.77 5.55 8.82
N ASP A 206 -12.39 5.39 9.96
CA ASP A 206 -13.15 6.48 10.60
C ASP A 206 -12.25 7.59 11.17
N MET A 207 -10.96 7.29 11.36
CA MET A 207 -9.95 8.23 11.80
C MET A 207 -8.90 8.49 10.69
N PRO A 208 -9.14 9.44 9.78
CA PRO A 208 -8.27 9.68 8.61
C PRO A 208 -7.03 10.52 8.96
N ALA A 209 -6.38 10.24 10.09
CA ALA A 209 -5.26 11.04 10.61
C ALA A 209 -4.06 11.05 9.64
N LEU A 210 -3.82 9.95 8.91
CA LEU A 210 -2.74 9.87 7.94
C LEU A 210 -3.00 10.81 6.75
N ARG A 211 -4.22 10.84 6.22
CA ARG A 211 -4.59 11.69 5.09
C ARG A 211 -4.27 13.16 5.39
N HIS A 212 -4.71 13.66 6.56
CA HIS A 212 -4.44 15.02 7.01
C HIS A 212 -2.94 15.28 7.22
N ARG A 213 -2.22 14.32 7.84
CA ARG A 213 -0.77 14.43 8.04
C ARG A 213 0.02 14.48 6.72
N LEU A 214 -0.46 13.82 5.66
CA LEU A 214 0.11 13.87 4.32
C LEU A 214 -0.35 15.10 3.53
N GLY A 215 -1.13 16.01 4.13
CA GLY A 215 -1.56 17.27 3.52
C GLY A 215 -2.63 17.12 2.44
N VAL A 216 -3.34 15.99 2.41
CA VAL A 216 -4.50 15.81 1.51
C VAL A 216 -5.74 16.32 2.24
N ASP A 217 -6.15 17.54 1.94
CA ASP A 217 -7.35 18.18 2.49
C ASP A 217 -8.64 17.58 1.91
N ASP A 218 -9.78 18.11 2.37
CA ASP A 218 -11.08 17.59 1.96
C ASP A 218 -11.42 17.90 0.50
N ASP A 219 -10.93 19.03 -0.03
CA ASP A 219 -11.14 19.41 -1.43
C ASP A 219 -10.33 18.48 -2.36
N ALA A 220 -9.05 18.26 -2.08
CA ALA A 220 -8.23 17.32 -2.81
C ALA A 220 -8.81 15.89 -2.72
N HIS A 221 -9.32 15.49 -1.56
CA HIS A 221 -9.96 14.18 -1.39
C HIS A 221 -11.25 14.07 -2.21
N ALA A 222 -12.10 15.12 -2.22
CA ALA A 222 -13.31 15.17 -3.03
C ALA A 222 -12.99 15.12 -4.54
N GLU A 223 -11.96 15.85 -4.99
CA GLU A 223 -11.48 15.78 -6.38
C GLU A 223 -11.00 14.37 -6.75
N ALA A 224 -10.29 13.70 -5.86
CA ALA A 224 -9.83 12.33 -6.07
C ALA A 224 -11.01 11.37 -6.29
N ARG A 225 -12.03 11.44 -5.44
CA ARG A 225 -13.26 10.62 -5.58
C ARG A 225 -13.97 10.89 -6.90
N ALA A 226 -14.10 12.16 -7.28
CA ALA A 226 -14.76 12.57 -8.51
C ALA A 226 -14.02 12.14 -9.79
N ALA A 227 -12.76 11.71 -9.67
CA ALA A 227 -11.99 11.20 -10.81
C ALA A 227 -12.46 9.81 -11.27
N PHE A 228 -13.06 9.00 -10.40
CA PHE A 228 -13.53 7.66 -10.74
C PHE A 228 -14.98 7.69 -11.24
N ARG A 229 -15.30 6.89 -12.26
CA ARG A 229 -16.63 6.84 -12.88
C ARG A 229 -17.64 6.01 -12.09
N ASP A 230 -17.26 4.80 -11.71
CA ASP A 230 -18.05 3.89 -10.85
C ASP A 230 -17.32 3.78 -9.52
N PHE A 231 -17.76 4.62 -8.58
CA PHE A 231 -17.07 4.83 -7.32
C PHE A 231 -18.00 4.60 -6.12
N ARG A 232 -17.49 3.88 -5.14
CA ARG A 232 -18.13 3.69 -3.83
C ARG A 232 -17.12 3.95 -2.73
N GLU A 233 -17.60 4.45 -1.61
CA GLU A 233 -16.81 4.66 -0.39
C GLU A 233 -17.51 3.99 0.78
N ILE A 234 -16.72 3.31 1.61
CA ILE A 234 -17.20 2.73 2.87
C ILE A 234 -16.19 3.10 3.94
N ARG A 235 -16.67 3.54 5.11
CA ARG A 235 -15.85 3.78 6.29
C ARG A 235 -15.95 2.61 7.25
N VAL A 236 -14.79 2.24 7.80
CA VAL A 236 -14.68 1.17 8.79
C VAL A 236 -14.56 1.80 10.17
N PRO A 237 -15.51 1.56 11.08
CA PRO A 237 -15.46 2.12 12.42
C PRO A 237 -14.29 1.52 13.23
N ASP A 238 -13.86 2.24 14.25
CA ASP A 238 -12.78 1.85 15.17
C ASP A 238 -11.48 1.44 14.45
N SER A 239 -11.15 2.13 13.36
CA SER A 239 -9.96 1.83 12.57
C SER A 239 -9.12 3.07 12.27
N GLY A 240 -7.83 2.85 12.10
CA GLY A 240 -6.85 3.80 11.60
C GLY A 240 -6.30 3.40 10.24
N HIS A 241 -5.13 3.95 9.88
CA HIS A 241 -4.49 3.66 8.59
C HIS A 241 -4.36 2.17 8.27
N ASN A 242 -4.06 1.35 9.28
CA ASN A 242 -3.95 -0.10 9.13
C ASN A 242 -5.30 -0.81 9.40
N LEU A 243 -6.38 -0.33 8.78
CA LEU A 243 -7.73 -0.86 8.97
C LEU A 243 -7.84 -2.37 8.76
N HIS A 244 -7.00 -2.94 7.91
CA HIS A 244 -6.91 -4.37 7.64
C HIS A 244 -6.29 -5.16 8.80
N HIS A 245 -5.57 -4.51 9.70
CA HIS A 245 -5.12 -5.09 10.97
C HIS A 245 -6.13 -4.85 12.09
N ASP A 246 -6.75 -3.65 12.08
CA ASP A 246 -7.65 -3.21 13.15
C ASP A 246 -8.97 -3.98 13.11
N GLN A 247 -9.59 -4.05 11.91
CA GLN A 247 -10.92 -4.64 11.68
C GLN A 247 -10.91 -5.66 10.52
N PRO A 248 -10.05 -6.69 10.54
CA PRO A 248 -9.87 -7.59 9.40
C PRO A 248 -11.15 -8.30 8.96
N GLY A 249 -12.01 -8.71 9.89
CA GLY A 249 -13.28 -9.37 9.60
C GLY A 249 -14.25 -8.47 8.85
N GLU A 250 -14.39 -7.21 9.27
CA GLU A 250 -15.24 -6.23 8.61
C GLU A 250 -14.70 -5.85 7.23
N VAL A 251 -13.38 -5.61 7.14
CA VAL A 251 -12.71 -5.30 5.87
C VAL A 251 -12.85 -6.47 4.88
N ALA A 252 -12.65 -7.70 5.34
CA ALA A 252 -12.84 -8.90 4.50
C ALA A 252 -14.28 -8.99 3.97
N ARG A 253 -15.28 -8.80 4.85
CA ARG A 253 -16.71 -8.81 4.48
C ARG A 253 -17.04 -7.74 3.43
N ILE A 254 -16.51 -6.53 3.60
CA ILE A 254 -16.69 -5.42 2.66
C ILE A 254 -16.08 -5.77 1.30
N ILE A 255 -14.83 -6.23 1.29
CA ILE A 255 -14.12 -6.65 0.07
C ILE A 255 -14.90 -7.76 -0.64
N GLU A 256 -15.26 -8.82 0.08
CA GLU A 256 -15.96 -9.97 -0.49
C GLU A 256 -17.31 -9.59 -1.09
N THR A 257 -18.11 -8.78 -0.37
CA THR A 257 -19.40 -8.28 -0.84
C THR A 257 -19.24 -7.49 -2.16
N PHE A 258 -18.23 -6.61 -2.21
CA PHE A 258 -17.96 -5.82 -3.41
C PHE A 258 -17.47 -6.69 -4.57
N LEU A 259 -16.54 -7.61 -4.33
CA LEU A 259 -15.97 -8.44 -5.38
C LEU A 259 -16.98 -9.47 -5.94
N ARG A 260 -17.99 -9.87 -5.16
CA ARG A 260 -19.07 -10.78 -5.59
C ARG A 260 -20.29 -10.07 -6.15
N SER A 261 -20.40 -8.74 -6.04
CA SER A 261 -21.55 -8.01 -6.59
C SER A 261 -21.68 -8.25 -8.10
N LYS A 262 -22.90 -8.43 -8.60
CA LYS A 262 -23.13 -8.56 -10.04
C LYS A 262 -22.74 -7.25 -10.74
N GLU A 263 -22.21 -7.36 -11.93
CA GLU A 263 -22.03 -6.21 -12.82
C GLU A 263 -23.41 -5.63 -13.12
N SER A 264 -23.60 -4.37 -12.78
CA SER A 264 -24.85 -3.65 -13.09
C SER A 264 -24.83 -3.12 -14.51
#